data_98cb495321d91a9da3a90f3c8f2ccd0a
#
_entry.id   98cb495321d91a9da3a90f3c8f2ccd0a
#
_cell.length_a   1.000
_cell.length_b   1.000
_cell.length_c   1.000
_cell.angle_alpha   90.00
_cell.angle_beta   90.00
_cell.angle_gamma   90.00
#
_symmetry.space_group_name_H-M   'P 1'
#
loop_
_entity.id
_entity.type
_entity.pdbx_description
1 polymer ?
#
loop_
_entity_poly.entity_id
_entity_poly.type
_entity_poly.pdbx_seq_one_letter_code
_entity_poly.pdbx_strand_id
1 'polypeptide(L)'
;MPENVDIELIINESIRLPFHVSKWLMGDKERLNITQYYSEKQHSMIWEFIPGPDTMGPPGLCHGGLLASIMDEGMGSFAFLNGHIVFTVNLQVNYRAPAPLNRIYFAISKLVRIESKRIYAECRITDIDNYLFASSSGLYIETSSWDEVENPSVDFEKFKILKKLLNEGTPLSEVLRKIS
;
A
#
# COMPACT_ATOMS: atom_id res chain seq x y z
N MET A 1 -13.30 12.98 5.89
CA MET A 1 -11.92 13.13 5.39
C MET A 1 -11.81 14.52 4.78
N PRO A 2 -10.70 15.25 4.91
CA PRO A 2 -10.60 16.59 4.35
C PRO A 2 -10.80 16.51 2.83
N GLU A 3 -11.72 17.34 2.38
CA GLU A 3 -12.00 17.57 0.98
C GLU A 3 -10.82 18.29 0.34
N ASN A 4 -10.44 17.90 -0.85
CA ASN A 4 -9.38 18.49 -1.68
C ASN A 4 -7.95 18.34 -1.13
N VAL A 5 -7.48 17.12 -1.10
CA VAL A 5 -6.06 16.83 -0.83
C VAL A 5 -5.30 16.95 -2.15
N ASP A 6 -4.35 17.88 -2.23
CA ASP A 6 -3.44 18.00 -3.38
C ASP A 6 -2.49 16.79 -3.40
N ILE A 7 -2.81 15.82 -4.27
CA ILE A 7 -2.05 14.56 -4.37
C ILE A 7 -0.64 14.83 -4.89
N GLU A 8 -0.46 15.75 -5.82
CA GLU A 8 0.84 16.10 -6.37
C GLU A 8 1.75 16.68 -5.28
N LEU A 9 1.23 17.60 -4.48
CA LEU A 9 1.96 18.17 -3.34
C LEU A 9 2.34 17.09 -2.33
N ILE A 10 1.41 16.16 -2.02
CA ILE A 10 1.71 15.06 -1.08
C ILE A 10 2.83 14.18 -1.61
N ILE A 11 2.81 13.80 -2.88
CA ILE A 11 3.84 12.95 -3.48
C ILE A 11 5.19 13.64 -3.45
N ASN A 12 5.24 14.93 -3.81
CA ASN A 12 6.47 15.71 -3.81
C ASN A 12 7.10 15.86 -2.41
N GLU A 13 6.28 15.86 -1.35
CA GLU A 13 6.72 15.89 0.05
C GLU A 13 6.94 14.48 0.65
N SER A 14 6.65 13.41 -0.10
CA SER A 14 6.72 12.03 0.37
C SER A 14 8.09 11.39 0.12
N ILE A 15 8.41 10.39 0.91
CA ILE A 15 9.60 9.56 0.74
C ILE A 15 9.27 8.45 -0.27
N ARG A 16 9.93 8.46 -1.43
CA ARG A 16 9.86 7.35 -2.36
C ARG A 16 10.55 6.14 -1.74
N LEU A 17 9.86 5.00 -1.71
CA LEU A 17 10.43 3.78 -1.16
C LEU A 17 11.46 3.20 -2.15
N PRO A 18 12.68 2.86 -1.69
CA PRO A 18 13.75 2.33 -2.54
C PRO A 18 13.54 0.84 -2.87
N PHE A 19 12.56 0.21 -2.24
CA PHE A 19 12.23 -1.20 -2.39
C PHE A 19 10.72 -1.38 -2.43
N HIS A 20 10.27 -2.47 -3.04
CA HIS A 20 8.86 -2.83 -3.02
C HIS A 20 8.57 -3.73 -1.82
N VAL A 21 7.57 -3.35 -1.03
CA VAL A 21 7.16 -4.13 0.15
C VAL A 21 6.47 -5.43 -0.29
N SER A 22 5.75 -5.40 -1.42
CA SER A 22 5.13 -6.59 -2.00
C SER A 22 5.66 -6.85 -3.41
N LYS A 23 6.10 -8.07 -3.68
CA LYS A 23 6.67 -8.47 -4.97
C LYS A 23 5.68 -9.19 -5.88
N TRP A 24 4.61 -9.77 -5.35
CA TRP A 24 3.73 -10.61 -6.17
C TRP A 24 2.93 -9.82 -7.22
N LEU A 25 2.62 -8.55 -6.96
CA LEU A 25 2.02 -7.64 -7.95
C LEU A 25 3.04 -7.08 -8.94
N MET A 26 4.34 -7.16 -8.60
CA MET A 26 5.44 -6.53 -9.32
C MET A 26 6.02 -7.43 -10.41
N GLY A 27 5.21 -7.99 -11.26
CA GLY A 27 5.70 -8.83 -12.35
C GLY A 27 6.32 -8.00 -13.49
N ASP A 28 5.59 -7.89 -14.57
CA ASP A 28 5.95 -7.14 -15.75
C ASP A 28 5.53 -5.67 -15.61
N LYS A 29 6.45 -4.72 -15.85
CA LYS A 29 6.17 -3.28 -15.84
C LYS A 29 5.20 -2.85 -16.93
N GLU A 30 5.13 -3.58 -18.03
CA GLU A 30 4.14 -3.33 -19.08
C GLU A 30 2.74 -3.75 -18.63
N ARG A 31 2.66 -4.77 -17.77
CA ARG A 31 1.42 -5.20 -17.16
C ARG A 31 0.94 -4.22 -16.09
N LEU A 32 1.83 -3.83 -15.18
CA LEU A 32 1.51 -2.98 -14.04
C LEU A 32 2.75 -2.23 -13.57
N ASN A 33 2.75 -0.92 -13.75
CA ASN A 33 3.82 -0.07 -13.23
C ASN A 33 3.39 0.48 -11.87
N ILE A 34 4.21 0.28 -10.83
CA ILE A 34 3.93 0.76 -9.46
C ILE A 34 5.15 1.51 -8.93
N THR A 35 4.90 2.68 -8.32
CA THR A 35 5.86 3.39 -7.47
C THR A 35 5.24 3.59 -6.09
N GLN A 36 6.03 3.36 -5.04
CA GLN A 36 5.57 3.42 -3.67
C GLN A 36 6.17 4.60 -2.93
N TYR A 37 5.34 5.31 -2.15
CA TYR A 37 5.74 6.45 -1.35
C TYR A 37 5.19 6.35 0.07
N TYR A 38 5.92 6.92 1.02
CA TYR A 38 5.44 7.17 2.38
C TYR A 38 5.30 8.65 2.63
N SER A 39 4.11 9.10 3.01
CA SER A 39 3.83 10.47 3.44
C SER A 39 3.83 10.55 4.96
N GLU A 40 4.85 11.21 5.52
CA GLU A 40 4.91 11.48 6.97
C GLU A 40 3.79 12.41 7.41
N LYS A 41 3.54 13.48 6.64
CA LYS A 41 2.50 14.48 6.91
C LYS A 41 1.09 13.89 6.97
N GLN A 42 0.77 12.95 6.07
CA GLN A 42 -0.53 12.30 5.99
C GLN A 42 -0.59 11.00 6.79
N HIS A 43 0.56 10.54 7.29
CA HIS A 43 0.75 9.22 7.89
C HIS A 43 0.07 8.14 7.04
N SER A 44 0.52 8.00 5.80
CA SER A 44 -0.08 7.14 4.81
C SER A 44 0.95 6.55 3.85
N MET A 45 0.63 5.38 3.33
CA MET A 45 1.34 4.79 2.20
C MET A 45 0.59 5.07 0.90
N ILE A 46 1.30 5.49 -0.12
CA ILE A 46 0.74 5.83 -1.42
C ILE A 46 1.39 4.93 -2.48
N TRP A 47 0.55 4.27 -3.26
CA TRP A 47 0.97 3.55 -4.44
C TRP A 47 0.47 4.29 -5.68
N GLU A 48 1.38 4.93 -6.39
CA GLU A 48 1.12 5.40 -7.74
C GLU A 48 1.19 4.21 -8.69
N PHE A 49 0.16 3.97 -9.50
CA PHE A 49 0.16 2.84 -10.40
C PHE A 49 -0.51 3.13 -11.74
N ILE A 50 -0.06 2.41 -12.78
CA ILE A 50 -0.60 2.45 -14.12
C ILE A 50 -0.96 1.02 -14.53
N PRO A 51 -2.27 0.68 -14.64
CA PRO A 51 -2.70 -0.62 -15.12
C PRO A 51 -2.53 -0.72 -16.63
N GLY A 52 -1.74 -1.69 -17.09
CA GLY A 52 -1.52 -1.98 -18.49
C GLY A 52 -2.58 -2.92 -19.09
N PRO A 53 -2.50 -3.23 -20.40
CA PRO A 53 -3.48 -4.05 -21.11
C PRO A 53 -3.74 -5.43 -20.50
N ASP A 54 -2.72 -6.09 -19.97
CA ASP A 54 -2.82 -7.43 -19.37
C ASP A 54 -3.57 -7.45 -18.03
N THR A 55 -3.97 -6.27 -17.53
CA THR A 55 -4.82 -6.14 -16.34
C THR A 55 -6.28 -5.88 -16.68
N MET A 56 -6.64 -6.03 -17.96
CA MET A 56 -7.98 -5.74 -18.47
C MET A 56 -9.04 -6.72 -17.92
N GLY A 57 -10.15 -6.16 -17.46
CA GLY A 57 -11.40 -6.86 -17.21
C GLY A 57 -12.38 -6.63 -18.37
N PRO A 58 -13.43 -5.80 -18.22
CA PRO A 58 -14.22 -5.35 -19.36
C PRO A 58 -13.37 -4.54 -20.35
N PRO A 59 -13.76 -4.48 -21.65
CA PRO A 59 -12.96 -3.81 -22.67
C PRO A 59 -12.54 -2.38 -22.28
N GLY A 60 -11.24 -2.12 -22.28
CA GLY A 60 -10.62 -0.83 -21.95
C GLY A 60 -10.59 -0.47 -20.46
N LEU A 61 -11.06 -1.34 -19.57
CA LEU A 61 -11.16 -1.10 -18.13
C LEU A 61 -10.27 -2.06 -17.33
N CYS A 62 -9.71 -1.54 -16.26
CA CYS A 62 -8.96 -2.33 -15.30
C CYS A 62 -9.87 -3.37 -14.60
N HIS A 63 -9.36 -4.59 -14.41
CA HIS A 63 -10.07 -5.63 -13.69
C HIS A 63 -10.26 -5.25 -12.21
N GLY A 64 -11.49 -5.40 -11.69
CA GLY A 64 -11.79 -5.07 -10.28
C GLY A 64 -10.94 -5.85 -9.28
N GLY A 65 -10.57 -7.09 -9.61
CA GLY A 65 -9.67 -7.90 -8.80
C GLY A 65 -8.27 -7.28 -8.65
N LEU A 66 -7.74 -6.61 -9.69
CA LEU A 66 -6.48 -5.90 -9.55
C LEU A 66 -6.61 -4.72 -8.58
N LEU A 67 -7.68 -3.93 -8.70
CA LEU A 67 -7.92 -2.81 -7.78
C LEU A 67 -8.04 -3.30 -6.32
N ALA A 68 -8.76 -4.42 -6.10
CA ALA A 68 -8.85 -5.05 -4.79
C ALA A 68 -7.49 -5.49 -4.26
N SER A 69 -6.67 -6.13 -5.10
CA SER A 69 -5.32 -6.58 -4.75
C SER A 69 -4.39 -5.41 -4.40
N ILE A 70 -4.43 -4.33 -5.16
CA ILE A 70 -3.63 -3.12 -4.88
C ILE A 70 -4.03 -2.51 -3.53
N MET A 71 -5.32 -2.47 -3.21
CA MET A 71 -5.79 -1.94 -1.94
C MET A 71 -5.40 -2.84 -0.77
N ASP A 72 -5.55 -4.16 -0.91
CA ASP A 72 -5.15 -5.14 0.12
C ASP A 72 -3.64 -5.05 0.40
N GLU A 73 -2.85 -5.13 -0.64
CA GLU A 73 -1.39 -5.03 -0.55
C GLU A 73 -0.91 -3.67 -0.02
N GLY A 74 -1.55 -2.59 -0.42
CA GLY A 74 -1.22 -1.25 0.09
C GLY A 74 -1.46 -1.12 1.58
N MET A 75 -2.56 -1.68 2.10
CA MET A 75 -2.87 -1.70 3.53
C MET A 75 -1.93 -2.63 4.30
N GLY A 76 -1.71 -3.87 3.81
CA GLY A 76 -0.79 -4.84 4.40
C GLY A 76 0.67 -4.34 4.42
N SER A 77 1.11 -3.74 3.32
CA SER A 77 2.43 -3.11 3.21
C SER A 77 2.62 -1.96 4.19
N PHE A 78 1.57 -1.16 4.41
CA PHE A 78 1.66 -0.07 5.38
C PHE A 78 1.69 -0.60 6.83
N ALA A 79 0.97 -1.68 7.14
CA ALA A 79 1.11 -2.38 8.41
C ALA A 79 2.56 -2.89 8.59
N PHE A 80 3.14 -3.49 7.56
CA PHE A 80 4.52 -3.97 7.57
C PHE A 80 5.53 -2.84 7.84
N LEU A 81 5.40 -1.70 7.18
CA LEU A 81 6.25 -0.52 7.43
C LEU A 81 6.12 0.01 8.87
N ASN A 82 5.00 -0.24 9.53
CA ASN A 82 4.78 0.09 10.93
C ASN A 82 5.19 -1.04 11.90
N GLY A 83 5.91 -2.05 11.42
CA GLY A 83 6.49 -3.13 12.24
C GLY A 83 5.55 -4.30 12.52
N HIS A 84 4.44 -4.42 11.77
CA HIS A 84 3.46 -5.49 11.91
C HIS A 84 3.47 -6.42 10.70
N ILE A 85 3.76 -7.71 10.93
CA ILE A 85 3.56 -8.74 9.91
C ILE A 85 2.15 -9.28 10.06
N VAL A 86 1.36 -9.18 9.01
CA VAL A 86 -0.08 -9.42 9.06
C VAL A 86 -0.54 -10.35 7.94
N PHE A 87 -1.69 -10.99 8.16
CA PHE A 87 -2.47 -11.63 7.11
C PHE A 87 -3.89 -11.06 7.08
N THR A 88 -4.47 -11.01 5.91
CA THR A 88 -5.81 -10.48 5.67
C THR A 88 -6.86 -11.43 6.20
N VAL A 89 -7.76 -10.95 7.04
CA VAL A 89 -8.90 -11.72 7.57
C VAL A 89 -10.19 -11.32 6.89
N ASN A 90 -10.34 -10.01 6.64
CA ASN A 90 -11.48 -9.47 5.95
C ASN A 90 -11.04 -8.32 5.07
N LEU A 91 -11.55 -8.28 3.86
CA LEU A 91 -11.40 -7.17 2.92
C LEU A 91 -12.77 -6.83 2.36
N GLN A 92 -13.21 -5.62 2.60
CA GLN A 92 -14.42 -5.09 1.99
C GLN A 92 -14.07 -4.03 0.96
N VAL A 93 -14.49 -4.24 -0.29
CA VAL A 93 -14.21 -3.34 -1.41
C VAL A 93 -15.48 -2.73 -1.95
N ASN A 94 -15.48 -1.42 -2.16
CA ASN A 94 -16.54 -0.64 -2.76
C ASN A 94 -16.04 0.00 -4.06
N TYR A 95 -16.49 -0.50 -5.20
CA TYR A 95 -16.20 0.09 -6.51
C TYR A 95 -17.17 1.26 -6.76
N ARG A 96 -16.64 2.41 -7.16
CA ARG A 96 -17.41 3.65 -7.36
C ARG A 96 -17.51 4.06 -8.82
N ALA A 97 -16.44 3.81 -9.59
CA ALA A 97 -16.38 4.13 -11.00
C ALA A 97 -15.53 3.11 -11.78
N PRO A 98 -15.78 2.93 -13.09
CA PRO A 98 -14.89 2.18 -13.96
C PRO A 98 -13.52 2.87 -14.03
N ALA A 99 -12.41 2.09 -13.93
CA ALA A 99 -11.05 2.59 -14.02
C ALA A 99 -10.46 2.27 -15.41
N PRO A 100 -10.33 3.24 -16.33
CA PRO A 100 -9.69 3.03 -17.63
C PRO A 100 -8.24 2.57 -17.51
N LEU A 101 -7.79 1.73 -18.45
CA LEU A 101 -6.39 1.31 -18.55
C LEU A 101 -5.49 2.48 -18.97
N ASN A 102 -4.19 2.32 -18.73
CA ASN A 102 -3.13 3.28 -19.14
C ASN A 102 -3.31 4.69 -18.56
N ARG A 103 -3.93 4.81 -17.38
CA ARG A 103 -4.03 6.05 -16.61
C ARG A 103 -3.29 5.91 -15.29
N ILE A 104 -2.84 7.03 -14.75
CA ILE A 104 -2.22 7.09 -13.42
C ILE A 104 -3.30 7.11 -12.36
N TYR A 105 -3.15 6.23 -11.37
CA TYR A 105 -3.98 6.16 -10.17
C TYR A 105 -3.13 6.16 -8.92
N PHE A 106 -3.75 6.55 -7.81
CA PHE A 106 -3.14 6.60 -6.48
C PHE A 106 -3.95 5.79 -5.49
N ALA A 107 -3.38 4.70 -4.98
CA ALA A 107 -3.94 3.96 -3.86
C ALA A 107 -3.34 4.50 -2.56
N ILE A 108 -4.17 5.14 -1.74
CA ILE A 108 -3.76 5.80 -0.51
C ILE A 108 -4.26 4.99 0.67
N SER A 109 -3.33 4.36 1.39
CA SER A 109 -3.61 3.47 2.52
C SER A 109 -3.28 4.12 3.85
N LYS A 110 -4.15 3.91 4.85
CA LYS A 110 -3.98 4.38 6.22
C LYS A 110 -4.30 3.28 7.23
N LEU A 111 -3.55 3.22 8.32
CA LEU A 111 -3.97 2.45 9.49
C LEU A 111 -4.96 3.31 10.28
N VAL A 112 -6.13 2.73 10.57
CA VAL A 112 -7.21 3.42 11.27
C VAL A 112 -7.11 3.15 12.77
N ARG A 113 -6.82 1.89 13.13
CA ARG A 113 -6.85 1.44 14.51
C ARG A 113 -6.04 0.15 14.68
N ILE A 114 -5.34 0.03 15.80
CA ILE A 114 -4.64 -1.18 16.22
C ILE A 114 -5.18 -1.60 17.57
N GLU A 115 -5.69 -2.82 17.69
CA GLU A 115 -6.25 -3.40 18.89
C GLU A 115 -5.62 -4.76 19.16
N SER A 116 -4.64 -4.81 20.05
CA SER A 116 -3.84 -6.01 20.30
C SER A 116 -3.23 -6.52 18.97
N LYS A 117 -3.63 -7.70 18.49
CA LYS A 117 -3.18 -8.29 17.23
C LYS A 117 -4.06 -7.91 16.03
N ARG A 118 -5.11 -7.11 16.22
CA ARG A 118 -6.03 -6.70 15.13
C ARG A 118 -5.64 -5.34 14.60
N ILE A 119 -5.45 -5.27 13.30
CA ILE A 119 -5.10 -4.04 12.60
C ILE A 119 -6.20 -3.72 11.60
N TYR A 120 -6.79 -2.55 11.75
CA TYR A 120 -7.83 -2.02 10.88
C TYR A 120 -7.20 -0.98 9.97
N ALA A 121 -7.40 -1.13 8.68
CA ALA A 121 -6.87 -0.23 7.68
C ALA A 121 -7.93 0.17 6.66
N GLU A 122 -7.71 1.29 6.00
CA GLU A 122 -8.53 1.78 4.90
C GLU A 122 -7.64 2.14 3.73
N CYS A 123 -8.16 1.95 2.51
CA CYS A 123 -7.52 2.40 1.30
C CYS A 123 -8.55 3.02 0.36
N ARG A 124 -8.11 4.03 -0.41
CA ARG A 124 -8.88 4.62 -1.50
C ARG A 124 -8.04 4.67 -2.76
N ILE A 125 -8.67 4.44 -3.91
CA ILE A 125 -8.05 4.64 -5.23
C ILE A 125 -8.68 5.87 -5.87
N THR A 126 -7.83 6.84 -6.21
CA THR A 126 -8.22 8.08 -6.88
C THR A 126 -7.32 8.37 -8.08
N ASP A 127 -7.71 9.30 -8.93
CA ASP A 127 -6.78 9.99 -9.84
C ASP A 127 -6.15 11.23 -9.18
N ILE A 128 -5.43 12.02 -9.97
CA ILE A 128 -4.76 13.23 -9.50
C ILE A 128 -5.75 14.33 -9.06
N ASP A 129 -6.95 14.33 -9.64
CA ASP A 129 -8.03 15.28 -9.32
C ASP A 129 -8.87 14.82 -8.11
N ASN A 130 -8.45 13.77 -7.40
CA ASN A 130 -9.16 13.13 -6.28
C ASN A 130 -10.48 12.46 -6.66
N TYR A 131 -10.75 12.19 -7.93
CA TYR A 131 -11.92 11.43 -8.32
C TYR A 131 -11.81 9.99 -7.81
N LEU A 132 -12.82 9.53 -7.04
CA LEU A 132 -12.79 8.24 -6.35
C LEU A 132 -13.26 7.10 -7.25
N PHE A 133 -12.38 6.13 -7.53
CA PHE A 133 -12.68 4.91 -8.30
C PHE A 133 -13.06 3.74 -7.43
N ALA A 134 -12.38 3.55 -6.30
CA ALA A 134 -12.68 2.49 -5.35
C ALA A 134 -12.24 2.89 -3.93
N SER A 135 -12.86 2.24 -2.94
CA SER A 135 -12.44 2.34 -1.55
C SER A 135 -12.53 0.97 -0.88
N SER A 136 -11.71 0.74 0.13
CA SER A 136 -11.73 -0.50 0.89
C SER A 136 -11.51 -0.25 2.37
N SER A 137 -12.02 -1.19 3.19
CA SER A 137 -11.62 -1.39 4.58
C SER A 137 -11.13 -2.81 4.76
N GLY A 138 -10.07 -2.98 5.54
CA GLY A 138 -9.44 -4.27 5.82
C GLY A 138 -9.29 -4.52 7.30
N LEU A 139 -9.50 -5.78 7.71
CA LEU A 139 -9.09 -6.32 9.00
C LEU A 139 -7.94 -7.30 8.78
N TYR A 140 -6.86 -7.05 9.48
CA TYR A 140 -5.65 -7.83 9.46
C TYR A 140 -5.35 -8.37 10.85
N ILE A 141 -4.73 -9.55 10.91
CA ILE A 141 -4.25 -10.13 12.17
C ILE A 141 -2.73 -10.20 12.13
N GLU A 142 -2.10 -9.62 13.16
CA GLU A 142 -0.66 -9.75 13.35
C GLU A 142 -0.28 -11.19 13.70
N THR A 143 0.72 -11.73 13.01
CA THR A 143 1.28 -13.07 13.30
C THR A 143 2.67 -12.94 13.87
N SER A 144 2.97 -13.80 14.85
CA SER A 144 4.32 -13.93 15.45
C SER A 144 5.14 -15.07 14.84
N SER A 145 4.54 -15.88 13.96
CA SER A 145 5.14 -17.14 13.49
C SER A 145 5.99 -17.03 12.23
N TRP A 146 6.36 -15.82 11.79
CA TRP A 146 7.15 -15.62 10.58
C TRP A 146 8.66 -15.86 10.76
N ASP A 147 9.14 -16.00 11.99
CA ASP A 147 10.56 -16.29 12.26
C ASP A 147 11.00 -17.66 11.72
N GLU A 148 10.02 -18.53 11.36
CA GLU A 148 10.26 -19.90 10.88
C GLU A 148 9.97 -20.07 9.36
N VAL A 149 9.49 -19.02 8.66
CA VAL A 149 9.12 -19.12 7.25
C VAL A 149 10.20 -18.51 6.38
N GLU A 150 10.94 -19.33 5.66
CA GLU A 150 11.79 -18.86 4.55
C GLU A 150 10.90 -18.31 3.42
N ASN A 151 10.68 -17.00 3.42
CA ASN A 151 9.98 -16.33 2.32
C ASN A 151 10.95 -15.44 1.55
N PRO A 152 11.38 -15.83 0.35
CA PRO A 152 12.34 -15.06 -0.44
C PRO A 152 11.77 -13.71 -0.96
N SER A 153 10.49 -13.47 -0.80
CA SER A 153 9.85 -12.21 -1.23
C SER A 153 9.91 -11.09 -0.19
N VAL A 154 10.31 -11.39 1.04
CA VAL A 154 10.47 -10.42 2.13
C VAL A 154 11.92 -10.38 2.56
N ASP A 155 12.50 -9.20 2.63
CA ASP A 155 13.82 -8.98 3.22
C ASP A 155 13.68 -8.92 4.75
N PHE A 156 13.73 -10.11 5.39
CA PHE A 156 13.58 -10.25 6.84
C PHE A 156 14.66 -9.52 7.63
N GLU A 157 15.87 -9.40 7.12
CA GLU A 157 16.92 -8.65 7.81
C GLU A 157 16.58 -7.16 7.86
N LYS A 158 16.13 -6.60 6.74
CA LYS A 158 15.61 -5.22 6.71
C LYS A 158 14.39 -5.04 7.63
N PHE A 159 13.50 -6.03 7.67
CA PHE A 159 12.34 -5.97 8.56
C PHE A 159 12.76 -5.99 10.04
N LYS A 160 13.70 -6.83 10.44
CA LYS A 160 14.22 -6.86 11.82
C LYS A 160 14.84 -5.51 12.21
N ILE A 161 15.61 -4.91 11.32
CA ILE A 161 16.19 -3.59 11.53
C ILE A 161 15.09 -2.54 11.66
N LEU A 162 14.10 -2.54 10.75
CA LEU A 162 12.95 -1.64 10.78
C LEU A 162 12.21 -1.76 12.12
N LYS A 163 11.83 -2.97 12.51
CA LYS A 163 11.10 -3.22 13.76
C LYS A 163 11.88 -2.79 14.99
N LYS A 164 13.19 -3.06 15.01
CA LYS A 164 14.08 -2.63 16.11
C LYS A 164 14.08 -1.11 16.24
N LEU A 165 14.33 -0.38 15.15
CA LEU A 165 14.40 1.08 15.16
C LEU A 165 13.08 1.73 15.54
N LEU A 166 11.94 1.18 15.08
CA LEU A 166 10.61 1.64 15.48
C LEU A 166 10.36 1.44 16.98
N ASN A 167 10.75 0.28 17.54
CA ASN A 167 10.63 0.00 18.97
C ASN A 167 11.52 0.91 19.83
N GLU A 168 12.62 1.41 19.30
CA GLU A 168 13.49 2.41 19.91
C GLU A 168 12.94 3.84 19.80
N GLY A 169 11.75 4.02 19.17
CA GLY A 169 11.07 5.30 19.01
C GLY A 169 11.58 6.13 17.83
N THR A 170 12.37 5.54 16.91
CA THR A 170 12.81 6.24 15.70
C THR A 170 11.61 6.47 14.78
N PRO A 171 11.37 7.70 14.29
CA PRO A 171 10.28 7.97 13.33
C PRO A 171 10.43 7.14 12.06
N LEU A 172 9.30 6.67 11.51
CA LEU A 172 9.30 5.81 10.32
C LEU A 172 10.05 6.46 9.13
N SER A 173 9.89 7.76 8.93
CA SER A 173 10.60 8.52 7.89
C SER A 173 12.13 8.45 8.04
N GLU A 174 12.63 8.48 9.26
CA GLU A 174 14.08 8.34 9.55
C GLU A 174 14.53 6.90 9.35
N VAL A 175 13.73 5.92 9.78
CA VAL A 175 14.00 4.50 9.56
C VAL A 175 14.12 4.21 8.07
N LEU A 176 13.17 4.68 7.26
CA LEU A 176 13.19 4.47 5.82
C LEU A 176 14.44 5.05 5.14
N ARG A 177 14.92 6.21 5.59
CA ARG A 177 16.18 6.79 5.08
C ARG A 177 17.42 5.98 5.47
N LYS A 178 17.40 5.26 6.61
CA LYS A 178 18.53 4.43 7.09
C LYS A 178 18.61 3.07 6.40
N ILE A 179 17.47 2.51 5.95
CA ILE A 179 17.41 1.18 5.31
C ILE A 179 17.35 1.24 3.79
N SER A 180 17.40 2.44 3.23
CA SER A 180 17.37 2.74 1.78
C SER A 180 18.68 2.38 1.08
#